data_bcf8006c04da6f541c48d69ae99e1a4e
#
_entry.id   bcf8006c04da6f541c48d69ae99e1a4e
#
_cell.length_a   1.000
_cell.length_b   1.000
_cell.length_c   1.000
_cell.angle_alpha   90.00
_cell.angle_beta   90.00
_cell.angle_gamma   90.00
#
_symmetry.space_group_name_H-M   'P 1'
#
loop_
_entity.id
_entity.type
_entity.pdbx_description
1 polymer ?
#
loop_
_entity_poly.entity_id
_entity_poly.type
_entity_poly.pdbx_seq_one_letter_code
_entity_poly.pdbx_strand_id
1 'polypeptide(L)'
;MKQVTDKSRTTSLAIMGQMIFWSRWLQAPLYLGLIAAQCVYVYHFMIELSHLITGANELGETGIMLMVLGLIDVVMIANLLIMVIIGGYETFVSRLNIREHPDQPEWLSHVNAATMKIKLSMALIGISSIHLLKTFINVDAVAIPAGTTPAMAEQLIAASQVEVFWQVIIHITFIISAIAMAYTDRIMTKTLVEAHGSAEH
;
A
#
# COMPACT_ATOMS: atom_id res chain seq x y z
N MET A 1 11.89 -25.21 49.83
CA MET A 1 10.76 -25.23 48.88
C MET A 1 10.70 -23.99 47.94
N LYS A 2 11.42 -22.90 48.15
CA LYS A 2 11.41 -21.71 47.29
C LYS A 2 12.27 -21.76 46.02
N GLN A 3 13.28 -22.63 45.92
CA GLN A 3 14.17 -22.70 44.75
C GLN A 3 13.61 -23.46 43.53
N VAL A 4 12.63 -24.36 43.73
CA VAL A 4 12.07 -25.18 42.64
C VAL A 4 11.05 -24.39 41.82
N THR A 5 10.34 -23.43 42.42
CA THR A 5 9.35 -22.59 41.75
C THR A 5 9.98 -21.51 40.86
N ASP A 6 11.21 -21.08 41.16
CA ASP A 6 11.90 -20.04 40.38
C ASP A 6 12.48 -20.61 39.07
N LYS A 7 12.99 -21.82 39.11
CA LYS A 7 13.56 -22.50 37.92
C LYS A 7 12.51 -22.87 36.88
N SER A 8 11.30 -23.21 37.27
CA SER A 8 10.18 -23.51 36.37
C SER A 8 9.63 -22.23 35.70
N ARG A 9 9.64 -21.11 36.42
CA ARG A 9 9.19 -19.80 35.92
C ARG A 9 10.16 -19.21 34.92
N THR A 10 11.47 -19.37 35.13
CA THR A 10 12.52 -18.93 34.19
C THR A 10 12.54 -19.78 32.91
N THR A 11 12.29 -21.08 33.00
CA THR A 11 12.19 -21.98 31.85
C THR A 11 10.94 -21.68 31.01
N SER A 12 9.80 -21.40 31.64
CA SER A 12 8.55 -21.05 30.99
C SER A 12 8.65 -19.70 30.24
N LEU A 13 9.33 -18.70 30.85
CA LEU A 13 9.60 -17.41 30.22
C LEU A 13 10.59 -17.53 29.06
N ALA A 14 11.58 -18.39 29.15
CA ALA A 14 12.52 -18.67 28.07
C ALA A 14 11.86 -19.35 26.87
N ILE A 15 10.95 -20.31 27.12
CA ILE A 15 10.18 -20.97 26.05
C ILE A 15 9.22 -19.99 25.37
N MET A 16 8.55 -19.13 26.14
CA MET A 16 7.67 -18.07 25.58
C MET A 16 8.48 -17.08 24.74
N GLY A 17 9.66 -16.65 25.20
CA GLY A 17 10.56 -15.79 24.44
C GLY A 17 11.00 -16.44 23.12
N GLN A 18 11.32 -17.72 23.16
CA GLN A 18 11.72 -18.48 21.98
C GLN A 18 10.57 -18.67 20.98
N MET A 19 9.35 -18.91 21.45
CA MET A 19 8.15 -18.97 20.58
C MET A 19 7.86 -17.61 19.92
N ILE A 20 8.02 -16.51 20.62
CA ILE A 20 7.87 -15.16 20.06
C ILE A 20 8.94 -14.90 18.97
N PHE A 21 10.17 -15.33 19.18
CA PHE A 21 11.22 -15.23 18.15
C PHE A 21 10.89 -16.08 16.91
N TRP A 22 10.37 -17.29 17.09
CA TRP A 22 9.98 -18.16 15.99
C TRP A 22 8.75 -17.63 15.22
N SER A 23 7.83 -16.94 15.89
CA SER A 23 6.66 -16.35 15.24
C SER A 23 7.04 -15.31 14.17
N ARG A 24 8.19 -14.65 14.30
CA ARG A 24 8.69 -13.71 13.28
C ARG A 24 8.97 -14.41 11.95
N TRP A 25 9.46 -15.66 11.98
CA TRP A 25 9.74 -16.45 10.79
C TRP A 25 8.48 -16.89 10.04
N LEU A 26 7.32 -16.90 10.72
CA LEU A 26 6.05 -17.15 10.04
C LEU A 26 5.67 -16.05 9.04
N GLN A 27 6.26 -14.88 9.13
CA GLN A 27 6.03 -13.79 8.17
C GLN A 27 6.86 -13.96 6.88
N ALA A 28 7.98 -14.67 6.91
CA ALA A 28 8.84 -14.86 5.74
C ALA A 28 8.10 -15.48 4.53
N PRO A 29 7.31 -16.56 4.67
CA PRO A 29 6.55 -17.11 3.55
C PRO A 29 5.47 -16.16 3.00
N LEU A 30 4.94 -15.22 3.82
CA LEU A 30 4.01 -14.21 3.34
C LEU A 30 4.68 -13.23 2.37
N TYR A 31 5.91 -12.81 2.67
CA TYR A 31 6.68 -11.96 1.76
C TYR A 31 7.06 -12.68 0.47
N LEU A 32 7.36 -13.99 0.52
CA LEU A 32 7.55 -14.80 -0.69
C LEU A 32 6.27 -14.87 -1.53
N GLY A 33 5.10 -14.98 -0.89
CA GLY A 33 3.80 -14.90 -1.56
C GLY A 33 3.58 -13.54 -2.25
N LEU A 34 3.99 -12.44 -1.61
CA LEU A 34 3.90 -11.10 -2.21
C LEU A 34 4.86 -10.94 -3.40
N ILE A 35 6.05 -11.54 -3.36
CA ILE A 35 6.96 -11.57 -4.53
C ILE A 35 6.32 -12.34 -5.70
N ALA A 36 5.67 -13.46 -5.43
CA ALA A 36 4.93 -14.19 -6.46
C ALA A 36 3.77 -13.35 -7.02
N ALA A 37 3.03 -12.64 -6.17
CA ALA A 37 2.00 -11.70 -6.60
C ALA A 37 2.57 -10.57 -7.47
N GLN A 38 3.76 -10.06 -7.16
CA GLN A 38 4.47 -9.08 -7.98
C GLN A 38 4.74 -9.59 -9.40
N CYS A 39 5.15 -10.84 -9.55
CA CYS A 39 5.35 -11.46 -10.87
C CYS A 39 4.03 -11.51 -11.67
N VAL A 40 2.90 -11.81 -11.02
CA VAL A 40 1.57 -11.79 -11.66
C VAL A 40 1.20 -10.39 -12.13
N TYR A 41 1.48 -9.35 -11.32
CA TYR A 41 1.24 -7.95 -11.71
C TYR A 41 2.09 -7.54 -12.92
N VAL A 42 3.37 -7.93 -12.97
CA VAL A 42 4.24 -7.67 -14.13
C VAL A 42 3.69 -8.36 -15.37
N TYR A 43 3.27 -9.61 -15.26
CA TYR A 43 2.65 -10.34 -16.37
C TYR A 43 1.39 -9.65 -16.89
N HIS A 44 0.50 -9.23 -15.99
CA HIS A 44 -0.73 -8.52 -16.34
C HIS A 44 -0.44 -7.19 -17.02
N PHE A 45 0.55 -6.43 -16.51
CA PHE A 45 1.01 -5.19 -17.13
C PHE A 45 1.45 -5.39 -18.58
N MET A 46 2.21 -6.46 -18.86
CA MET A 46 2.66 -6.76 -20.23
C MET A 46 1.51 -7.09 -21.18
N ILE A 47 0.48 -7.78 -20.70
CA ILE A 47 -0.73 -8.06 -21.47
C ILE A 47 -1.46 -6.77 -21.81
N GLU A 48 -1.75 -5.93 -20.81
CA GLU A 48 -2.45 -4.65 -21.01
C GLU A 48 -1.66 -3.71 -21.93
N LEU A 49 -0.35 -3.66 -21.77
CA LEU A 49 0.53 -2.89 -22.66
C LEU A 49 0.46 -3.39 -24.10
N SER A 50 0.42 -4.71 -24.31
CA SER A 50 0.29 -5.29 -25.65
C SER A 50 -1.06 -4.93 -26.28
N HIS A 51 -2.14 -4.95 -25.51
CA HIS A 51 -3.47 -4.54 -25.98
C HIS A 51 -3.49 -3.04 -26.35
N LEU A 52 -2.83 -2.19 -25.57
CA LEU A 52 -2.71 -0.78 -25.89
C LEU A 52 -1.99 -0.55 -27.23
N ILE A 53 -0.85 -1.24 -27.44
CA ILE A 53 -0.05 -1.08 -28.66
C ILE A 53 -0.78 -1.61 -29.90
N THR A 54 -1.44 -2.78 -29.79
CA THR A 54 -2.14 -3.40 -30.92
C THR A 54 -3.47 -2.74 -31.23
N GLY A 55 -4.18 -2.25 -30.20
CA GLY A 55 -5.49 -1.61 -30.31
C GLY A 55 -5.46 -0.09 -30.48
N ALA A 56 -4.29 0.55 -30.49
CA ALA A 56 -4.16 2.01 -30.50
C ALA A 56 -4.88 2.71 -31.65
N ASN A 57 -5.02 2.07 -32.81
CA ASN A 57 -5.69 2.62 -33.99
C ASN A 57 -7.23 2.49 -33.93
N GLU A 58 -7.74 1.59 -33.10
CA GLU A 58 -9.19 1.32 -32.96
C GLU A 58 -9.77 2.00 -31.71
N LEU A 59 -8.92 2.30 -30.73
CA LEU A 59 -9.30 2.96 -29.50
C LEU A 59 -9.41 4.48 -29.74
N GLY A 60 -10.54 5.06 -29.36
CA GLY A 60 -10.65 6.52 -29.28
C GLY A 60 -9.76 7.08 -28.18
N GLU A 61 -9.59 8.41 -28.17
CA GLU A 61 -8.75 9.14 -27.20
C GLU A 61 -9.07 8.76 -25.73
N THR A 62 -10.35 8.68 -25.37
CA THR A 62 -10.79 8.28 -24.02
C THR A 62 -10.39 6.83 -23.71
N GLY A 63 -10.49 5.91 -24.68
CA GLY A 63 -10.09 4.52 -24.51
C GLY A 63 -8.59 4.36 -24.23
N ILE A 64 -7.75 5.08 -24.99
CA ILE A 64 -6.29 5.11 -24.78
C ILE A 64 -5.98 5.67 -23.37
N MET A 65 -6.63 6.78 -22.99
CA MET A 65 -6.43 7.40 -21.68
C MET A 65 -6.78 6.45 -20.54
N LEU A 66 -7.91 5.73 -20.63
CA LEU A 66 -8.33 4.76 -19.61
C LEU A 66 -7.37 3.57 -19.50
N MET A 67 -6.83 3.08 -20.62
CA MET A 67 -5.83 2.01 -20.62
C MET A 67 -4.51 2.48 -20.00
N VAL A 68 -4.04 3.67 -20.35
CA VAL A 68 -2.82 4.26 -19.75
C VAL A 68 -3.00 4.45 -18.25
N LEU A 69 -4.15 4.96 -17.80
CA LEU A 69 -4.46 5.05 -16.36
C LEU A 69 -4.47 3.67 -15.68
N GLY A 70 -4.96 2.63 -16.37
CA GLY A 70 -4.88 1.25 -15.88
C GLY A 70 -3.44 0.76 -15.71
N LEU A 71 -2.56 1.06 -16.67
CA LEU A 71 -1.13 0.71 -16.58
C LEU A 71 -0.43 1.46 -15.44
N ILE A 72 -0.75 2.75 -15.24
CA ILE A 72 -0.21 3.55 -14.12
C ILE A 72 -0.65 2.94 -12.78
N ASP A 73 -1.90 2.52 -12.65
CA ASP A 73 -2.44 1.88 -11.45
C ASP A 73 -1.65 0.61 -11.10
N VAL A 74 -1.39 -0.26 -12.08
CA VAL A 74 -0.56 -1.46 -11.90
C VAL A 74 0.84 -1.12 -11.39
N VAL A 75 1.49 -0.09 -11.94
CA VAL A 75 2.82 0.36 -11.51
C VAL A 75 2.78 0.91 -10.07
N MET A 76 1.74 1.66 -9.71
CA MET A 76 1.58 2.20 -8.35
C MET A 76 1.40 1.07 -7.32
N ILE A 77 0.58 0.05 -7.64
CA ILE A 77 0.41 -1.14 -6.79
C ILE A 77 1.72 -1.93 -6.70
N ALA A 78 2.45 -2.09 -7.80
CA ALA A 78 3.74 -2.76 -7.80
C ALA A 78 4.77 -2.06 -6.90
N ASN A 79 4.84 -0.74 -6.95
CA ASN A 79 5.69 0.06 -6.06
C ASN A 79 5.28 -0.07 -4.58
N LEU A 80 3.97 -0.11 -4.30
CA LEU A 80 3.46 -0.36 -2.96
C LEU A 80 3.89 -1.75 -2.46
N LEU A 81 3.76 -2.80 -3.30
CA LEU A 81 4.18 -4.17 -2.96
C LEU A 81 5.66 -4.24 -2.62
N ILE A 82 6.53 -3.66 -3.44
CA ILE A 82 7.98 -3.63 -3.17
C ILE A 82 8.27 -2.94 -1.83
N MET A 83 7.62 -1.82 -1.56
CA MET A 83 7.78 -1.09 -0.30
C MET A 83 7.35 -1.93 0.90
N VAL A 84 6.24 -2.67 0.79
CA VAL A 84 5.76 -3.58 1.84
C VAL A 84 6.68 -4.77 2.01
N ILE A 85 7.15 -5.38 0.92
CA ILE A 85 8.04 -6.56 0.95
C ILE A 85 9.36 -6.18 1.64
N ILE A 86 10.06 -5.17 1.12
CA ILE A 86 11.39 -4.82 1.62
C ILE A 86 11.29 -4.22 3.01
N GLY A 87 10.46 -3.21 3.20
CA GLY A 87 10.35 -2.52 4.48
C GLY A 87 9.71 -3.36 5.57
N GLY A 88 8.75 -4.21 5.23
CA GLY A 88 8.13 -5.14 6.16
C GLY A 88 9.11 -6.24 6.57
N TYR A 89 9.81 -6.84 5.62
CA TYR A 89 10.82 -7.87 5.91
C TYR A 89 11.93 -7.32 6.82
N GLU A 90 12.49 -6.15 6.51
CA GLU A 90 13.54 -5.51 7.30
C GLU A 90 13.08 -5.14 8.71
N THR A 91 11.84 -4.68 8.84
CA THR A 91 11.30 -4.25 10.14
C THR A 91 10.93 -5.42 11.03
N PHE A 92 10.31 -6.48 10.47
CA PHE A 92 9.68 -7.54 11.25
C PHE A 92 10.45 -8.86 11.26
N VAL A 93 11.16 -9.23 10.19
CA VAL A 93 11.81 -10.54 10.09
C VAL A 93 13.30 -10.45 10.41
N SER A 94 14.06 -9.69 9.68
CA SER A 94 15.51 -9.58 9.84
C SER A 94 16.04 -8.32 9.20
N ARG A 95 17.08 -7.74 9.78
CA ARG A 95 17.82 -6.66 9.13
C ARG A 95 18.55 -7.23 7.92
N LEU A 96 18.14 -6.81 6.73
CA LEU A 96 18.85 -7.12 5.50
C LEU A 96 20.20 -6.36 5.56
N ASN A 97 21.30 -7.09 5.48
CA ASN A 97 22.65 -6.50 5.43
C ASN A 97 22.94 -5.93 4.03
N ILE A 98 22.00 -5.12 3.50
CA ILE A 98 22.06 -4.52 2.17
C ILE A 98 22.83 -3.19 2.21
N ARG A 99 23.25 -2.74 3.39
CA ARG A 99 23.90 -1.42 3.59
C ARG A 99 25.19 -1.18 2.79
N GLU A 100 25.75 -2.22 2.17
CA GLU A 100 26.95 -2.14 1.35
C GLU A 100 26.70 -2.42 -0.14
N HIS A 101 25.43 -2.59 -0.58
CA HIS A 101 25.13 -2.87 -1.97
C HIS A 101 25.03 -1.57 -2.77
N PRO A 102 25.70 -1.42 -3.93
CA PRO A 102 25.71 -0.20 -4.73
C PRO A 102 24.33 0.21 -5.27
N ASP A 103 23.40 -0.74 -5.36
CA ASP A 103 22.01 -0.50 -5.85
C ASP A 103 21.01 -0.26 -4.71
N GLN A 104 21.49 0.07 -3.50
CA GLN A 104 20.58 0.34 -2.37
C GLN A 104 19.77 1.61 -2.64
N PRO A 105 18.43 1.53 -2.67
CA PRO A 105 17.59 2.72 -2.75
C PRO A 105 17.81 3.62 -1.52
N GLU A 106 18.04 4.92 -1.72
CA GLU A 106 18.30 5.88 -0.64
C GLU A 106 17.22 5.87 0.46
N TRP A 107 15.98 5.59 0.10
CA TRP A 107 14.86 5.52 1.06
C TRP A 107 14.98 4.34 2.04
N LEU A 108 15.79 3.32 1.75
CA LEU A 108 15.97 2.14 2.58
C LEU A 108 16.93 2.41 3.75
N SER A 109 17.84 3.39 3.63
CA SER A 109 18.83 3.70 4.66
C SER A 109 18.22 4.22 5.98
N HIS A 110 16.99 4.73 5.93
CA HIS A 110 16.26 5.34 7.06
C HIS A 110 14.92 4.66 7.34
N VAL A 111 14.80 3.35 7.08
CA VAL A 111 13.54 2.63 7.33
C VAL A 111 13.30 2.50 8.82
N ASN A 112 12.36 3.30 9.31
CA ASN A 112 11.73 3.15 10.60
C ASN A 112 10.26 2.76 10.37
N ALA A 113 9.67 1.96 11.25
CA ALA A 113 8.27 1.53 11.15
C ALA A 113 7.29 2.72 11.02
N ALA A 114 7.60 3.87 11.61
CA ALA A 114 6.80 5.08 11.51
C ALA A 114 6.86 5.70 10.10
N THR A 115 8.07 5.86 9.55
CA THR A 115 8.27 6.41 8.20
C THR A 115 7.67 5.51 7.12
N MET A 116 7.69 4.18 7.32
CA MET A 116 7.02 3.23 6.44
C MET A 116 5.52 3.44 6.38
N LYS A 117 4.86 3.63 7.53
CA LYS A 117 3.41 3.87 7.59
C LYS A 117 3.01 5.12 6.81
N ILE A 118 3.78 6.20 6.92
CA ILE A 118 3.52 7.46 6.19
C ILE A 118 3.68 7.25 4.68
N LYS A 119 4.77 6.60 4.24
CA LYS A 119 5.01 6.30 2.82
C LYS A 119 3.92 5.41 2.22
N LEU A 120 3.48 4.38 2.96
CA LEU A 120 2.36 3.53 2.56
C LEU A 120 1.06 4.33 2.43
N SER A 121 0.78 5.23 3.37
CA SER A 121 -0.41 6.09 3.31
C SER A 121 -0.38 7.01 2.09
N MET A 122 0.78 7.59 1.75
CA MET A 122 0.94 8.41 0.54
C MET A 122 0.73 7.60 -0.74
N ALA A 123 1.23 6.35 -0.81
CA ALA A 123 1.01 5.46 -1.93
C ALA A 123 -0.48 5.12 -2.09
N LEU A 124 -1.19 4.85 -0.99
CA LEU A 124 -2.63 4.60 -0.99
C LEU A 124 -3.45 5.79 -1.47
N ILE A 125 -3.06 7.02 -1.09
CA ILE A 125 -3.68 8.25 -1.60
C ILE A 125 -3.48 8.35 -3.11
N GLY A 126 -2.27 8.09 -3.62
CA GLY A 126 -1.98 8.09 -5.05
C GLY A 126 -2.84 7.09 -5.83
N ILE A 127 -2.93 5.86 -5.37
CA ILE A 127 -3.78 4.82 -5.97
C ILE A 127 -5.26 5.23 -5.94
N SER A 128 -5.74 5.73 -4.80
CA SER A 128 -7.12 6.20 -4.66
C SER A 128 -7.44 7.38 -5.58
N SER A 129 -6.47 8.31 -5.81
CA SER A 129 -6.63 9.42 -6.74
C SER A 129 -6.79 8.95 -8.19
N ILE A 130 -5.95 7.99 -8.63
CA ILE A 130 -6.02 7.43 -9.99
C ILE A 130 -7.33 6.67 -10.18
N HIS A 131 -7.74 5.90 -9.18
CA HIS A 131 -8.98 5.15 -9.22
C HIS A 131 -10.20 6.09 -9.31
N LEU A 132 -10.21 7.16 -8.52
CA LEU A 132 -11.25 8.19 -8.57
C LEU A 132 -11.31 8.87 -9.94
N LEU A 133 -10.15 9.24 -10.51
CA LEU A 133 -10.07 9.84 -11.85
C LEU A 133 -10.61 8.89 -12.91
N LYS A 134 -10.23 7.59 -12.86
CA LYS A 134 -10.73 6.57 -13.77
C LYS A 134 -12.24 6.41 -13.69
N THR A 135 -12.81 6.40 -12.50
CA THR A 135 -14.28 6.31 -12.31
C THR A 135 -14.96 7.56 -12.84
N PHE A 136 -14.39 8.75 -12.61
CA PHE A 136 -14.95 10.01 -13.10
C PHE A 136 -15.02 10.04 -14.63
N ILE A 137 -13.95 9.63 -15.31
CA ILE A 137 -13.91 9.56 -16.78
C ILE A 137 -14.92 8.51 -17.29
N ASN A 138 -15.04 7.37 -16.61
CA ASN A 138 -16.02 6.34 -17.01
C ASN A 138 -17.45 6.81 -16.85
N VAL A 139 -17.77 7.61 -15.84
CA VAL A 139 -19.12 8.18 -15.65
C VAL A 139 -19.47 9.15 -16.76
N ASP A 140 -18.53 10.00 -17.18
CA ASP A 140 -18.74 10.92 -18.32
C ASP A 140 -18.87 10.14 -19.66
N ALA A 141 -18.28 8.95 -19.75
CA ALA A 141 -18.30 8.08 -20.92
C ALA A 141 -19.45 7.03 -20.87
N VAL A 142 -20.39 7.09 -19.91
CA VAL A 142 -21.52 6.15 -19.85
C VAL A 142 -22.35 6.28 -21.12
N ALA A 143 -22.03 5.42 -22.10
CA ALA A 143 -22.86 5.21 -23.25
C ALA A 143 -24.14 4.48 -22.79
N ILE A 144 -25.26 5.18 -22.79
CA ILE A 144 -26.56 4.57 -22.52
C ILE A 144 -26.81 3.54 -23.64
N PRO A 145 -26.97 2.24 -23.32
CA PRO A 145 -27.18 1.22 -24.33
C PRO A 145 -28.38 1.55 -25.21
N ALA A 146 -28.24 1.36 -26.51
CA ALA A 146 -29.38 1.56 -27.44
C ALA A 146 -30.56 0.66 -27.03
N GLY A 147 -31.73 1.24 -26.80
CA GLY A 147 -32.91 0.53 -26.34
C GLY A 147 -33.19 0.65 -24.83
N THR A 148 -32.40 1.40 -24.08
CA THR A 148 -32.66 1.68 -22.66
C THR A 148 -33.82 2.62 -22.52
N THR A 149 -34.79 2.30 -21.64
CA THR A 149 -35.92 3.22 -21.35
C THR A 149 -35.39 4.45 -20.59
N PRO A 150 -36.02 5.63 -20.74
CA PRO A 150 -35.58 6.85 -20.04
C PRO A 150 -35.43 6.68 -18.52
N ALA A 151 -36.37 5.95 -17.89
CA ALA A 151 -36.31 5.66 -16.46
C ALA A 151 -35.11 4.80 -16.06
N MET A 152 -34.69 3.85 -16.91
CA MET A 152 -33.52 2.99 -16.65
C MET A 152 -32.22 3.75 -16.91
N ALA A 153 -32.19 4.66 -17.87
CA ALA A 153 -31.04 5.55 -18.10
C ALA A 153 -30.81 6.48 -16.89
N GLU A 154 -31.88 7.06 -16.35
CA GLU A 154 -31.82 7.91 -15.15
C GLU A 154 -31.31 7.14 -13.91
N GLN A 155 -31.76 5.89 -13.73
CA GLN A 155 -31.25 5.03 -12.65
C GLN A 155 -29.78 4.69 -12.80
N LEU A 156 -29.25 4.42 -14.01
CA LEU A 156 -27.86 4.16 -14.27
C LEU A 156 -26.97 5.38 -13.97
N ILE A 157 -27.43 6.56 -14.38
CA ILE A 157 -26.72 7.83 -14.09
C ILE A 157 -26.72 8.10 -12.58
N ALA A 158 -27.85 7.92 -11.91
CA ALA A 158 -27.94 8.12 -10.47
C ALA A 158 -27.03 7.12 -9.70
N ALA A 159 -26.98 5.87 -10.12
CA ALA A 159 -26.10 4.86 -9.52
C ALA A 159 -24.60 5.22 -9.68
N SER A 160 -24.21 5.68 -10.86
CA SER A 160 -22.82 6.09 -11.12
C SER A 160 -22.41 7.33 -10.32
N GLN A 161 -23.31 8.28 -10.13
CA GLN A 161 -23.07 9.46 -9.28
C GLN A 161 -22.90 9.08 -7.80
N VAL A 162 -23.67 8.13 -7.31
CA VAL A 162 -23.53 7.61 -5.94
C VAL A 162 -22.18 6.91 -5.76
N GLU A 163 -21.73 6.16 -6.74
CA GLU A 163 -20.43 5.51 -6.72
C GLU A 163 -19.27 6.53 -6.61
N VAL A 164 -19.28 7.56 -7.46
CA VAL A 164 -18.28 8.66 -7.40
C VAL A 164 -18.33 9.36 -6.04
N PHE A 165 -19.51 9.65 -5.52
CA PHE A 165 -19.67 10.31 -4.22
C PHE A 165 -18.99 9.52 -3.09
N TRP A 166 -19.22 8.21 -3.01
CA TRP A 166 -18.59 7.37 -2.01
C TRP A 166 -17.06 7.26 -2.20
N GLN A 167 -16.58 7.20 -3.43
CA GLN A 167 -15.15 7.18 -3.71
C GLN A 167 -14.47 8.49 -3.31
N VAL A 168 -15.11 9.64 -3.52
CA VAL A 168 -14.61 10.94 -3.02
C VAL A 168 -14.50 10.93 -1.49
N ILE A 169 -15.53 10.43 -0.79
CA ILE A 169 -15.52 10.34 0.68
C ILE A 169 -14.37 9.45 1.16
N ILE A 170 -14.18 8.29 0.55
CA ILE A 170 -13.08 7.37 0.87
C ILE A 170 -11.73 8.05 0.64
N HIS A 171 -11.57 8.75 -0.48
CA HIS A 171 -10.34 9.46 -0.81
C HIS A 171 -10.01 10.56 0.20
N ILE A 172 -11.00 11.39 0.57
CA ILE A 172 -10.84 12.42 1.60
C ILE A 172 -10.48 11.78 2.94
N THR A 173 -11.10 10.66 3.29
CA THR A 173 -10.80 9.92 4.53
C THR A 173 -9.34 9.43 4.55
N PHE A 174 -8.81 8.95 3.43
CA PHE A 174 -7.40 8.57 3.31
C PHE A 174 -6.47 9.77 3.49
N ILE A 175 -6.77 10.91 2.88
CA ILE A 175 -5.99 12.14 3.04
C ILE A 175 -5.97 12.58 4.52
N ILE A 176 -7.11 12.63 5.17
CA ILE A 176 -7.22 13.01 6.59
C ILE A 176 -6.42 12.04 7.46
N SER A 177 -6.55 10.74 7.22
CA SER A 177 -5.82 9.69 7.95
C SER A 177 -4.32 9.82 7.79
N ALA A 178 -3.83 10.11 6.59
CA ALA A 178 -2.40 10.31 6.32
C ALA A 178 -1.86 11.57 7.01
N ILE A 179 -2.60 12.67 6.98
CA ILE A 179 -2.24 13.92 7.70
C ILE A 179 -2.19 13.66 9.21
N ALA A 180 -3.20 13.00 9.76
CA ALA A 180 -3.25 12.65 11.19
C ALA A 180 -2.06 11.76 11.59
N MET A 181 -1.71 10.78 10.77
CA MET A 181 -0.57 9.90 11.00
C MET A 181 0.76 10.65 10.95
N ALA A 182 0.96 11.51 9.95
CA ALA A 182 2.16 12.35 9.84
C ALA A 182 2.29 13.34 11.00
N TYR A 183 1.17 13.90 11.46
CA TYR A 183 1.13 14.80 12.61
C TYR A 183 1.50 14.07 13.91
N THR A 184 0.95 12.88 14.12
CA THR A 184 1.26 12.03 15.29
C THR A 184 2.74 11.66 15.31
N ASP A 185 3.31 11.28 14.17
CA ASP A 185 4.74 10.95 14.04
C ASP A 185 5.63 12.14 14.38
N ARG A 186 5.27 13.32 13.90
CA ARG A 186 5.98 14.57 14.21
C ARG A 186 5.97 14.88 15.71
N ILE A 187 4.84 14.69 16.39
CA ILE A 187 4.73 14.90 17.85
C ILE A 187 5.61 13.89 18.58
N MET A 188 5.51 12.60 18.24
CA MET A 188 6.33 11.55 18.86
C MET A 188 7.82 11.82 18.72
N THR A 189 8.28 12.22 17.53
CA THR A 189 9.68 12.53 17.26
C THR A 189 10.16 13.71 18.11
N LYS A 190 9.37 14.78 18.24
CA LYS A 190 9.70 15.92 19.07
C LYS A 190 9.83 15.52 20.54
N THR A 191 8.87 14.78 21.08
CA THR A 191 8.87 14.34 22.47
C THR A 191 10.08 13.46 22.79
N LEU A 192 10.51 12.60 21.86
CA LEU A 192 11.70 11.77 22.01
C LEU A 192 12.99 12.62 22.03
N VAL A 193 13.10 13.64 21.18
CA VAL A 193 14.26 14.55 21.14
C VAL A 193 14.36 15.37 22.44
N GLU A 194 13.24 15.89 22.93
CA GLU A 194 13.17 16.64 24.19
C GLU A 194 13.51 15.76 25.40
N ALA A 195 13.07 14.50 25.42
CA ALA A 195 13.39 13.56 26.49
C ALA A 195 14.87 13.17 26.52
N HIS A 196 15.54 13.08 25.37
CA HIS A 196 16.98 12.82 25.31
C HIS A 196 17.81 14.06 25.68
N GLY A 197 17.43 15.25 25.24
CA GLY A 197 18.11 16.49 25.59
C GLY A 197 18.02 16.84 27.09
N SER A 198 16.96 16.41 27.78
CA SER A 198 16.84 16.60 29.25
C SER A 198 17.58 15.55 30.07
N ALA A 199 18.08 14.49 29.47
CA ALA A 199 18.88 13.45 30.17
C ALA A 199 20.41 13.72 30.12
N GLU A 200 20.86 14.69 29.31
CA GLU A 200 22.27 15.10 29.19
C GLU A 200 22.64 16.33 30.07
N HIS A 201 21.69 16.89 30.80
CA HIS A 201 21.88 17.96 31.81
C HIS A 201 21.60 17.42 33.21
#